data_f93eef5c48b9ed765bd56bca66b5ecee
#
_entry.id   f93eef5c48b9ed765bd56bca66b5ecee
#
_cell.length_a   1.000
_cell.length_b   1.000
_cell.length_c   1.000
_cell.angle_alpha   90.00
_cell.angle_beta   90.00
_cell.angle_gamma   90.00
#
_symmetry.space_group_name_H-M   'P 1'
#
loop_
_entity.id
_entity.type
_entity.pdbx_description
1 polymer ?
#
loop_
_entity_poly.entity_id
_entity_poly.type
_entity_poly.pdbx_seq_one_letter_code
_entity_poly.pdbx_strand_id
1 'polypeptide(L)'
;MKYINLKNKNILVTGADGFIGSHLVERLIKLNCSVHAMSLYNSHNTWGWLDDLDNEAKSKIKVTSGDIRDYKYVKNCLKGVDIVFHLASLIAIPYSYHSPNSYVQTNIQGTLNILEASLDSNIKKLIHTSTSEVYGDTTKVPIDENTQVISKSPYSATKIAADQLAYSYYSTYDLPVSIIRPFNTYGPRQSNRAIIPTILTQVLTGKKNIKLGSIYPTRDFSYVDDTVNGFIEIARHDTSIGEVINIGSGYEISIEDLVHLIEDITSSEINIITDKKRIRPKSGEVIRLKADNKKARKLLAWSPEYSGKSGLRRGLIKTLEWLELNIQKYKPNIYNI
;
A
#
# COMPACT_ATOMS: atom_id res chain seq x y z
N MET A 1 18.76 -1.78 21.31
CA MET A 1 18.16 -1.74 19.97
C MET A 1 18.93 -0.70 19.15
N LYS A 2 19.41 -1.08 17.98
CA LYS A 2 20.09 -0.11 17.12
C LYS A 2 19.03 0.66 16.33
N TYR A 3 19.04 1.97 16.48
CA TYR A 3 18.10 2.88 15.82
C TYR A 3 18.78 3.58 14.67
N ILE A 4 18.25 3.47 13.46
CA ILE A 4 18.79 4.12 12.27
C ILE A 4 18.21 5.54 12.17
N ASN A 5 19.08 6.54 12.26
CA ASN A 5 18.68 7.90 11.92
C ASN A 5 18.56 8.03 10.39
N LEU A 6 17.38 8.38 9.90
CA LEU A 6 17.11 8.52 8.46
C LEU A 6 17.61 9.86 7.87
N LYS A 7 17.92 10.85 8.71
CA LYS A 7 18.42 12.16 8.25
C LYS A 7 19.67 11.98 7.38
N ASN A 8 19.69 12.63 6.24
CA ASN A 8 20.75 12.59 5.24
C ASN A 8 21.03 11.19 4.64
N LYS A 9 20.13 10.23 4.80
CA LYS A 9 20.23 8.95 4.09
C LYS A 9 19.76 9.08 2.64
N ASN A 10 20.45 8.40 1.74
CA ASN A 10 20.05 8.26 0.35
C ASN A 10 19.02 7.14 0.25
N ILE A 11 17.79 7.47 -0.09
CA ILE A 11 16.65 6.57 -0.05
C ILE A 11 16.05 6.43 -1.44
N LEU A 12 15.95 5.19 -1.94
CA LEU A 12 15.18 4.87 -3.13
C LEU A 12 13.75 4.46 -2.74
N VAL A 13 12.75 5.07 -3.36
CA VAL A 13 11.34 4.66 -3.26
C VAL A 13 10.87 4.23 -4.64
N THR A 14 10.57 2.94 -4.84
CA THR A 14 9.93 2.45 -6.07
C THR A 14 8.41 2.52 -5.93
N GLY A 15 7.69 2.80 -7.03
CA GLY A 15 6.26 3.08 -6.96
C GLY A 15 5.95 4.37 -6.21
N ALA A 16 6.88 5.32 -6.26
CA ALA A 16 6.79 6.62 -5.61
C ALA A 16 5.64 7.48 -6.13
N ASP A 17 5.26 7.27 -7.39
CA ASP A 17 4.16 7.92 -8.11
C ASP A 17 2.76 7.46 -7.68
N GLY A 18 2.70 6.34 -6.92
CA GLY A 18 1.47 5.74 -6.43
C GLY A 18 0.91 6.40 -5.17
N PHE A 19 -0.24 5.86 -4.70
CA PHE A 19 -0.95 6.34 -3.51
C PHE A 19 -0.05 6.37 -2.27
N ILE A 20 0.38 5.21 -1.76
CA ILE A 20 1.19 5.13 -0.54
C ILE A 20 2.58 5.72 -0.78
N GLY A 21 3.17 5.45 -1.96
CA GLY A 21 4.52 5.92 -2.32
C GLY A 21 4.67 7.44 -2.25
N SER A 22 3.69 8.19 -2.76
CA SER A 22 3.75 9.66 -2.74
C SER A 22 3.66 10.25 -1.33
N HIS A 23 2.85 9.67 -0.45
CA HIS A 23 2.81 10.05 0.97
C HIS A 23 4.12 9.71 1.70
N LEU A 24 4.72 8.54 1.38
CA LEU A 24 6.00 8.14 1.93
C LEU A 24 7.12 9.10 1.49
N VAL A 25 7.16 9.49 0.21
CA VAL A 25 8.11 10.49 -0.31
C VAL A 25 7.99 11.81 0.46
N GLU A 26 6.78 12.35 0.65
CA GLU A 26 6.57 13.57 1.44
C GLU A 26 7.07 13.42 2.88
N ARG A 27 6.82 12.27 3.50
CA ARG A 27 7.28 12.02 4.87
C ARG A 27 8.80 11.96 4.97
N LEU A 28 9.47 11.32 3.99
CA LEU A 28 10.93 11.24 3.92
C LEU A 28 11.58 12.60 3.70
N ILE A 29 10.98 13.47 2.87
CA ILE A 29 11.43 14.86 2.69
C ILE A 29 11.38 15.62 4.02
N LYS A 30 10.27 15.51 4.77
CA LYS A 30 10.10 16.12 6.09
C LYS A 30 11.11 15.59 7.13
N LEU A 31 11.64 14.38 6.93
CA LEU A 31 12.70 13.79 7.74
C LEU A 31 14.12 14.16 7.27
N ASN A 32 14.23 15.08 6.29
CA ASN A 32 15.49 15.52 5.68
C ASN A 32 16.31 14.35 5.08
N CYS A 33 15.63 13.42 4.41
CA CYS A 33 16.26 12.38 3.61
C CYS A 33 16.59 12.90 2.20
N SER A 34 17.62 12.33 1.56
CA SER A 34 17.87 12.48 0.12
C SER A 34 17.03 11.42 -0.61
N VAL A 35 15.94 11.83 -1.27
CA VAL A 35 14.98 10.90 -1.85
C VAL A 35 15.15 10.78 -3.36
N HIS A 36 15.37 9.55 -3.82
CA HIS A 36 15.27 9.15 -5.21
C HIS A 36 13.90 8.47 -5.42
N ALA A 37 12.99 9.15 -6.08
CA ALA A 37 11.65 8.66 -6.38
C ALA A 37 11.63 8.00 -7.77
N MET A 38 11.34 6.70 -7.81
CA MET A 38 11.20 5.95 -9.06
C MET A 38 9.71 5.88 -9.43
N SER A 39 9.34 6.49 -10.56
CA SER A 39 8.00 6.43 -11.14
C SER A 39 7.96 5.47 -12.33
N LEU A 40 6.77 4.95 -12.65
CA LEU A 40 6.60 4.13 -13.85
C LEU A 40 6.65 5.03 -15.10
N TYR A 41 7.48 4.65 -16.10
CA TYR A 41 7.50 5.34 -17.39
C TYR A 41 6.12 5.28 -18.07
N ASN A 42 5.65 6.42 -18.54
CA ASN A 42 4.42 6.54 -19.31
C ASN A 42 4.55 7.64 -20.39
N SER A 43 3.69 7.56 -21.44
CA SER A 43 3.66 8.51 -22.54
C SER A 43 2.92 9.83 -22.23
N HIS A 44 2.34 9.96 -21.04
CA HIS A 44 1.57 11.15 -20.65
C HIS A 44 2.42 12.24 -20.01
N ASN A 45 3.74 12.03 -19.89
CA ASN A 45 4.69 12.95 -19.27
C ASN A 45 4.25 13.35 -17.84
N THR A 46 3.83 12.37 -17.03
CA THR A 46 3.39 12.57 -15.66
C THR A 46 4.16 11.67 -14.70
N TRP A 47 4.40 12.17 -13.50
CA TRP A 47 4.93 11.42 -12.36
C TRP A 47 3.83 11.02 -11.36
N GLY A 48 2.59 10.85 -11.85
CA GLY A 48 1.45 10.47 -11.03
C GLY A 48 1.22 11.46 -9.88
N TRP A 49 1.06 10.96 -8.66
CA TRP A 49 0.81 11.83 -7.50
C TRP A 49 2.00 12.69 -7.08
N LEU A 50 3.20 12.46 -7.60
CA LEU A 50 4.35 13.35 -7.36
C LEU A 50 4.19 14.71 -8.06
N ASP A 51 3.36 14.79 -9.10
CA ASP A 51 3.05 16.06 -9.77
C ASP A 51 2.28 17.03 -8.85
N ASP A 52 1.61 16.52 -7.82
CA ASP A 52 0.88 17.33 -6.84
C ASP A 52 1.75 17.87 -5.70
N LEU A 53 3.01 17.46 -5.62
CA LEU A 53 3.95 18.03 -4.64
C LEU A 53 4.16 19.52 -4.91
N ASP A 54 4.31 20.32 -3.87
CA ASP A 54 4.70 21.71 -4.02
C ASP A 54 6.12 21.85 -4.60
N ASN A 55 6.47 23.05 -5.05
CA ASN A 55 7.76 23.29 -5.71
C ASN A 55 8.94 23.08 -4.76
N GLU A 56 8.77 23.35 -3.47
CA GLU A 56 9.81 23.12 -2.46
C GLU A 56 10.08 21.61 -2.31
N ALA A 57 9.04 20.80 -2.17
CA ALA A 57 9.17 19.34 -2.08
C ALA A 57 9.78 18.75 -3.37
N LYS A 58 9.32 19.21 -4.55
CA LYS A 58 9.89 18.79 -5.85
C LYS A 58 11.37 19.08 -5.97
N SER A 59 11.85 20.21 -5.46
CA SER A 59 13.27 20.56 -5.50
C SER A 59 14.16 19.67 -4.63
N LYS A 60 13.56 18.94 -3.66
CA LYS A 60 14.26 18.09 -2.69
C LYS A 60 14.32 16.61 -3.12
N ILE A 61 13.73 16.25 -4.25
CA ILE A 61 13.71 14.87 -4.74
C ILE A 61 14.34 14.76 -6.11
N LYS A 62 14.97 13.61 -6.34
CA LYS A 62 15.34 13.18 -7.69
C LYS A 62 14.27 12.25 -8.21
N VAL A 63 13.58 12.60 -9.30
CA VAL A 63 12.61 11.70 -9.95
C VAL A 63 13.26 11.08 -11.18
N THR A 64 13.07 9.76 -11.35
CA THR A 64 13.42 9.05 -12.59
C THR A 64 12.27 8.13 -13.00
N SER A 65 11.97 8.10 -14.29
CA SER A 65 10.92 7.24 -14.84
C SER A 65 11.52 5.99 -15.47
N GLY A 66 10.97 4.83 -15.17
CA GLY A 66 11.42 3.53 -15.69
C GLY A 66 10.59 2.38 -15.19
N ASP A 67 11.09 1.16 -15.37
CA ASP A 67 10.36 -0.06 -15.04
C ASP A 67 11.23 -0.98 -14.17
N ILE A 68 10.67 -1.50 -13.07
CA ILE A 68 11.38 -2.44 -12.18
C ILE A 68 11.70 -3.77 -12.87
N ARG A 69 11.05 -4.09 -13.98
CA ARG A 69 11.33 -5.28 -14.79
C ARG A 69 12.65 -5.16 -15.56
N ASP A 70 13.19 -3.96 -15.74
CA ASP A 70 14.50 -3.72 -16.34
C ASP A 70 15.59 -3.70 -15.26
N TYR A 71 16.34 -4.79 -15.14
CA TYR A 71 17.44 -4.94 -14.19
C TYR A 71 18.51 -3.84 -14.32
N LYS A 72 18.89 -3.50 -15.56
CA LYS A 72 19.92 -2.47 -15.81
C LYS A 72 19.48 -1.11 -15.29
N TYR A 73 18.23 -0.76 -15.50
CA TYR A 73 17.64 0.48 -14.99
C TYR A 73 17.62 0.46 -13.46
N VAL A 74 17.11 -0.61 -12.84
CA VAL A 74 17.06 -0.78 -11.38
C VAL A 74 18.45 -0.67 -10.77
N LYS A 75 19.46 -1.36 -11.32
CA LYS A 75 20.85 -1.32 -10.84
C LYS A 75 21.43 0.10 -10.88
N ASN A 76 21.09 0.89 -11.90
CA ASN A 76 21.53 2.28 -11.99
C ASN A 76 20.86 3.17 -10.92
N CYS A 77 19.58 2.92 -10.59
CA CYS A 77 18.86 3.66 -9.56
C CYS A 77 19.39 3.39 -8.14
N LEU A 78 20.01 2.23 -7.91
CA LEU A 78 20.55 1.83 -6.62
C LEU A 78 21.98 2.35 -6.31
N LYS A 79 22.64 3.01 -7.24
CA LYS A 79 23.99 3.56 -7.01
C LYS A 79 24.00 4.60 -5.90
N GLY A 80 24.72 4.31 -4.82
CA GLY A 80 24.86 5.19 -3.66
C GLY A 80 23.62 5.26 -2.74
N VAL A 81 22.67 4.33 -2.89
CA VAL A 81 21.49 4.23 -2.05
C VAL A 81 21.82 3.53 -0.73
N ASP A 82 21.34 4.07 0.39
CA ASP A 82 21.45 3.44 1.71
C ASP A 82 20.25 2.52 2.00
N ILE A 83 19.02 2.97 1.69
CA ILE A 83 17.78 2.29 2.05
C ILE A 83 16.84 2.24 0.85
N VAL A 84 16.20 1.09 0.65
CA VAL A 84 15.20 0.89 -0.41
C VAL A 84 13.83 0.65 0.21
N PHE A 85 12.84 1.45 -0.21
CA PHE A 85 11.43 1.16 -0.02
C PHE A 85 10.86 0.64 -1.34
N HIS A 86 10.58 -0.66 -1.39
CA HIS A 86 10.07 -1.30 -2.59
C HIS A 86 8.54 -1.43 -2.55
N LEU A 87 7.85 -0.44 -3.14
CA LEU A 87 6.39 -0.39 -3.23
C LEU A 87 5.85 -0.66 -4.65
N ALA A 88 6.69 -0.57 -5.67
CA ALA A 88 6.26 -0.79 -7.05
C ALA A 88 5.66 -2.20 -7.23
N SER A 89 4.38 -2.29 -7.56
CA SER A 89 3.69 -3.54 -7.86
C SER A 89 2.35 -3.29 -8.56
N LEU A 90 1.84 -4.29 -9.27
CA LEU A 90 0.45 -4.33 -9.69
C LEU A 90 -0.40 -4.88 -8.54
N ILE A 91 -1.49 -4.16 -8.17
CA ILE A 91 -2.23 -4.43 -6.93
C ILE A 91 -3.73 -4.74 -7.13
N ALA A 92 -4.30 -4.41 -8.30
CA ALA A 92 -5.74 -4.55 -8.52
C ALA A 92 -6.15 -6.02 -8.67
N ILE A 93 -6.81 -6.60 -7.65
CA ILE A 93 -7.24 -8.01 -7.66
C ILE A 93 -8.09 -8.34 -8.90
N PRO A 94 -9.14 -7.57 -9.27
CA PRO A 94 -9.91 -7.87 -10.47
C PRO A 94 -9.07 -7.92 -11.74
N TYR A 95 -8.13 -7.00 -11.91
CA TYR A 95 -7.26 -6.98 -13.07
C TYR A 95 -6.29 -8.17 -13.10
N SER A 96 -5.93 -8.72 -11.94
CA SER A 96 -5.04 -9.91 -11.88
C SER A 96 -5.65 -11.15 -12.51
N TYR A 97 -6.99 -11.25 -12.58
CA TYR A 97 -7.67 -12.34 -13.27
C TYR A 97 -7.62 -12.18 -14.81
N HIS A 98 -7.51 -10.94 -15.30
CA HIS A 98 -7.45 -10.65 -16.74
C HIS A 98 -6.02 -10.69 -17.29
N SER A 99 -5.04 -10.27 -16.49
CA SER A 99 -3.65 -10.16 -16.93
C SER A 99 -2.67 -10.77 -15.91
N PRO A 100 -2.78 -12.05 -15.56
CA PRO A 100 -1.94 -12.68 -14.52
C PRO A 100 -0.45 -12.63 -14.86
N ASN A 101 -0.07 -12.74 -16.14
CA ASN A 101 1.32 -12.67 -16.58
C ASN A 101 1.97 -11.33 -16.24
N SER A 102 1.24 -10.21 -16.39
CA SER A 102 1.75 -8.89 -16.01
C SER A 102 2.07 -8.81 -14.51
N TYR A 103 1.27 -9.50 -13.67
CA TYR A 103 1.51 -9.60 -12.23
C TYR A 103 2.76 -10.43 -11.91
N VAL A 104 2.97 -11.55 -12.60
CA VAL A 104 4.19 -12.36 -12.45
C VAL A 104 5.43 -11.53 -12.82
N GLN A 105 5.41 -10.88 -13.97
CA GLN A 105 6.53 -10.08 -14.44
C GLN A 105 6.82 -8.88 -13.53
N THR A 106 5.79 -8.17 -13.07
CA THR A 106 5.99 -6.98 -12.25
C THR A 106 6.28 -7.35 -10.80
N ASN A 107 5.45 -8.18 -10.18
CA ASN A 107 5.52 -8.42 -8.74
C ASN A 107 6.59 -9.45 -8.36
N ILE A 108 6.87 -10.44 -9.21
CA ILE A 108 7.88 -11.46 -8.93
C ILE A 108 9.21 -11.05 -9.58
N GLN A 109 9.25 -10.92 -10.92
CA GLN A 109 10.49 -10.60 -11.62
C GLN A 109 11.02 -9.22 -11.23
N GLY A 110 10.12 -8.21 -11.12
CA GLY A 110 10.51 -6.88 -10.67
C GLY A 110 11.08 -6.89 -9.25
N THR A 111 10.49 -7.66 -8.32
CA THR A 111 11.04 -7.83 -6.96
C THR A 111 12.40 -8.52 -7.00
N LEU A 112 12.56 -9.57 -7.81
CA LEU A 112 13.86 -10.23 -7.99
C LEU A 112 14.93 -9.25 -8.46
N ASN A 113 14.63 -8.40 -9.44
CA ASN A 113 15.57 -7.39 -9.93
C ASN A 113 15.98 -6.39 -8.83
N ILE A 114 15.04 -6.00 -7.96
CA ILE A 114 15.35 -5.12 -6.81
C ILE A 114 16.25 -5.84 -5.80
N LEU A 115 15.99 -7.12 -5.50
CA LEU A 115 16.81 -7.92 -4.57
C LEU A 115 18.24 -8.09 -5.09
N GLU A 116 18.39 -8.52 -6.34
CA GLU A 116 19.70 -8.70 -7.00
C GLU A 116 20.50 -7.39 -7.00
N ALA A 117 19.89 -6.31 -7.47
CA ALA A 117 20.56 -5.02 -7.53
C ALA A 117 20.87 -4.45 -6.13
N SER A 118 20.07 -4.78 -5.12
CA SER A 118 20.28 -4.38 -3.73
C SER A 118 21.48 -5.14 -3.12
N LEU A 119 21.60 -6.43 -3.43
CA LEU A 119 22.73 -7.25 -3.02
C LEU A 119 24.05 -6.70 -3.61
N ASP A 120 24.06 -6.43 -4.93
CA ASP A 120 25.21 -5.85 -5.64
C ASP A 120 25.62 -4.46 -5.10
N SER A 121 24.66 -3.70 -4.53
CA SER A 121 24.87 -2.32 -4.09
C SER A 121 25.22 -2.18 -2.60
N ASN A 122 25.28 -3.26 -1.84
CA ASN A 122 25.58 -3.26 -0.40
C ASN A 122 24.71 -2.28 0.39
N ILE A 123 23.40 -2.27 0.12
CA ILE A 123 22.45 -1.39 0.81
C ILE A 123 22.38 -1.74 2.32
N LYS A 124 21.96 -0.76 3.13
CA LYS A 124 21.83 -0.95 4.59
C LYS A 124 20.51 -1.58 4.98
N LYS A 125 19.47 -1.41 4.16
CA LYS A 125 18.14 -1.98 4.42
C LYS A 125 17.24 -1.95 3.18
N LEU A 126 16.46 -3.03 3.01
CA LEU A 126 15.38 -3.11 2.04
C LEU A 126 14.07 -3.38 2.77
N ILE A 127 13.07 -2.54 2.52
CA ILE A 127 11.71 -2.72 3.01
C ILE A 127 10.86 -3.20 1.83
N HIS A 128 10.55 -4.51 1.81
CA HIS A 128 9.68 -5.12 0.81
C HIS A 128 8.22 -4.97 1.22
N THR A 129 7.40 -4.41 0.32
CA THR A 129 5.97 -4.24 0.56
C THR A 129 5.20 -5.46 0.10
N SER A 130 4.61 -6.17 1.06
CA SER A 130 3.64 -7.25 0.86
C SER A 130 2.19 -6.74 0.99
N THR A 131 1.29 -7.57 1.49
CA THR A 131 -0.13 -7.25 1.66
C THR A 131 -0.79 -8.21 2.66
N SER A 132 -1.86 -7.79 3.33
CA SER A 132 -2.72 -8.67 4.12
C SER A 132 -3.48 -9.72 3.28
N GLU A 133 -3.65 -9.50 1.97
CA GLU A 133 -4.33 -10.45 1.06
C GLU A 133 -3.58 -11.79 0.91
N VAL A 134 -2.32 -11.89 1.36
CA VAL A 134 -1.55 -13.15 1.39
C VAL A 134 -2.11 -14.16 2.38
N TYR A 135 -2.83 -13.72 3.42
CA TYR A 135 -3.42 -14.61 4.41
C TYR A 135 -4.69 -15.32 3.91
N GLY A 136 -5.30 -14.80 2.84
CA GLY A 136 -6.54 -15.35 2.30
C GLY A 136 -7.67 -15.34 3.32
N ASP A 137 -8.54 -16.35 3.24
CA ASP A 137 -9.67 -16.51 4.14
C ASP A 137 -9.28 -17.38 5.33
N THR A 138 -8.99 -16.76 6.46
CA THR A 138 -8.61 -17.44 7.70
C THR A 138 -9.69 -17.33 8.76
N THR A 139 -9.86 -18.40 9.57
CA THR A 139 -10.74 -18.40 10.73
C THR A 139 -10.10 -17.74 11.96
N LYS A 140 -8.76 -17.60 11.94
CA LYS A 140 -8.01 -16.95 13.03
C LYS A 140 -8.01 -15.44 12.84
N VAL A 141 -8.78 -14.74 13.65
CA VAL A 141 -8.88 -13.27 13.69
C VAL A 141 -8.78 -12.79 15.14
N PRO A 142 -7.93 -11.80 15.50
CA PRO A 142 -7.05 -11.03 14.62
C PRO A 142 -5.91 -11.86 14.01
N ILE A 143 -5.45 -11.43 12.81
CA ILE A 143 -4.46 -12.13 12.00
C ILE A 143 -3.06 -11.70 12.42
N ASP A 144 -2.27 -12.64 12.95
CA ASP A 144 -0.85 -12.45 13.22
C ASP A 144 0.04 -12.95 12.08
N GLU A 145 1.34 -12.66 12.15
CA GLU A 145 2.31 -13.01 11.11
C GLU A 145 2.63 -14.51 11.01
N ASN A 146 2.24 -15.31 12.03
CA ASN A 146 2.36 -16.77 12.03
C ASN A 146 1.16 -17.44 11.33
N THR A 147 0.14 -16.67 10.96
CA THR A 147 -1.01 -17.19 10.22
C THR A 147 -0.55 -17.70 8.85
N GLN A 148 -1.00 -18.90 8.49
CA GLN A 148 -0.68 -19.52 7.20
C GLN A 148 -1.06 -18.59 6.04
N VAL A 149 -0.16 -18.49 5.05
CA VAL A 149 -0.41 -17.72 3.81
C VAL A 149 -1.08 -18.62 2.78
N ILE A 150 -2.23 -18.19 2.26
CA ILE A 150 -3.04 -18.91 1.28
C ILE A 150 -3.55 -17.94 0.22
N SER A 151 -3.09 -18.10 -1.01
CA SER A 151 -3.53 -17.19 -2.09
C SER A 151 -4.99 -17.44 -2.49
N LYS A 152 -5.75 -16.37 -2.69
CA LYS A 152 -7.12 -16.40 -3.24
C LYS A 152 -7.24 -15.67 -4.58
N SER A 153 -6.12 -15.19 -5.13
CA SER A 153 -6.08 -14.49 -6.41
C SER A 153 -4.67 -14.58 -7.03
N PRO A 154 -4.52 -14.41 -8.36
CA PRO A 154 -3.20 -14.27 -8.97
C PRO A 154 -2.37 -13.15 -8.34
N TYR A 155 -2.98 -12.04 -7.94
CA TYR A 155 -2.30 -10.97 -7.18
C TYR A 155 -1.67 -11.50 -5.89
N SER A 156 -2.46 -12.12 -5.00
CA SER A 156 -1.94 -12.61 -3.72
C SER A 156 -0.90 -13.72 -3.92
N ALA A 157 -1.04 -14.57 -4.94
CA ALA A 157 -0.05 -15.56 -5.28
C ALA A 157 1.31 -14.94 -5.64
N THR A 158 1.30 -13.86 -6.45
CA THR A 158 2.54 -13.16 -6.81
C THR A 158 3.16 -12.43 -5.63
N LYS A 159 2.36 -11.93 -4.68
CA LYS A 159 2.87 -11.30 -3.45
C LYS A 159 3.49 -12.33 -2.49
N ILE A 160 2.88 -13.52 -2.37
CA ILE A 160 3.47 -14.65 -1.60
C ILE A 160 4.81 -15.06 -2.20
N ALA A 161 4.89 -15.21 -3.53
CA ALA A 161 6.14 -15.55 -4.20
C ALA A 161 7.22 -14.47 -3.97
N ALA A 162 6.87 -13.18 -4.06
CA ALA A 162 7.77 -12.08 -3.80
C ALA A 162 8.24 -12.05 -2.32
N ASP A 163 7.35 -12.34 -1.35
CA ASP A 163 7.71 -12.47 0.07
C ASP A 163 8.75 -13.59 0.27
N GLN A 164 8.55 -14.76 -0.37
CA GLN A 164 9.48 -15.88 -0.27
C GLN A 164 10.83 -15.57 -0.90
N LEU A 165 10.87 -14.88 -2.05
CA LEU A 165 12.11 -14.39 -2.64
C LEU A 165 12.81 -13.43 -1.67
N ALA A 166 12.12 -12.43 -1.14
CA ALA A 166 12.68 -11.46 -0.21
C ALA A 166 13.27 -12.14 1.05
N TYR A 167 12.56 -13.12 1.61
CA TYR A 167 13.03 -13.90 2.75
C TYR A 167 14.23 -14.76 2.40
N SER A 168 14.27 -15.40 1.21
CA SER A 168 15.41 -16.22 0.78
C SER A 168 16.69 -15.40 0.62
N TYR A 169 16.58 -14.16 0.13
CA TYR A 169 17.76 -13.25 0.04
C TYR A 169 18.28 -12.84 1.41
N TYR A 170 17.40 -12.65 2.39
CA TYR A 170 17.81 -12.46 3.77
C TYR A 170 18.53 -13.70 4.33
N SER A 171 17.92 -14.87 4.21
CA SER A 171 18.43 -16.10 4.86
C SER A 171 19.65 -16.71 4.19
N THR A 172 19.87 -16.43 2.89
CA THR A 172 20.96 -17.04 2.11
C THR A 172 22.13 -16.10 1.88
N TYR A 173 21.83 -14.81 1.68
CA TYR A 173 22.83 -13.82 1.30
C TYR A 173 23.02 -12.70 2.34
N ASP A 174 22.38 -12.82 3.51
CA ASP A 174 22.41 -11.81 4.58
C ASP A 174 21.95 -10.42 4.12
N LEU A 175 21.15 -10.33 3.03
CA LEU A 175 20.58 -9.06 2.59
C LEU A 175 19.64 -8.52 3.68
N PRO A 176 19.81 -7.29 4.20
CA PRO A 176 19.02 -6.77 5.31
C PRO A 176 17.59 -6.41 4.90
N VAL A 177 16.75 -7.41 4.68
CA VAL A 177 15.36 -7.27 4.25
C VAL A 177 14.41 -7.26 5.44
N SER A 178 13.41 -6.38 5.40
CA SER A 178 12.20 -6.41 6.24
C SER A 178 10.97 -6.49 5.35
N ILE A 179 9.97 -7.26 5.72
CA ILE A 179 8.73 -7.41 4.96
C ILE A 179 7.60 -6.73 5.73
N ILE A 180 6.97 -5.72 5.11
CA ILE A 180 5.78 -5.08 5.66
C ILE A 180 4.52 -5.64 4.99
N ARG A 181 3.50 -6.00 5.77
CA ARG A 181 2.17 -6.39 5.31
C ARG A 181 1.13 -5.35 5.72
N PRO A 182 0.92 -4.30 4.93
CA PRO A 182 -0.15 -3.34 5.20
C PRO A 182 -1.52 -4.03 5.06
N PHE A 183 -2.44 -3.68 5.98
CA PHE A 183 -3.86 -3.96 5.81
C PHE A 183 -4.49 -2.89 4.91
N ASN A 184 -5.81 -2.92 4.70
CA ASN A 184 -6.44 -2.07 3.70
C ASN A 184 -6.18 -0.57 3.94
N THR A 185 -5.12 -0.05 3.36
CA THR A 185 -4.76 1.36 3.48
C THR A 185 -5.75 2.23 2.72
N TYR A 186 -6.20 3.34 3.32
CA TYR A 186 -7.09 4.33 2.70
C TYR A 186 -6.61 5.76 3.00
N GLY A 187 -7.09 6.72 2.21
CA GLY A 187 -6.75 8.14 2.39
C GLY A 187 -6.73 8.92 1.08
N PRO A 188 -6.28 10.18 1.12
CA PRO A 188 -6.02 11.00 -0.05
C PRO A 188 -5.21 10.27 -1.13
N ARG A 189 -5.47 10.53 -2.41
CA ARG A 189 -4.77 9.92 -3.57
C ARG A 189 -5.05 8.43 -3.81
N GLN A 190 -5.90 7.79 -3.00
CA GLN A 190 -6.25 6.39 -3.24
C GLN A 190 -7.06 6.25 -4.54
N SER A 191 -6.76 5.18 -5.31
CA SER A 191 -7.46 4.89 -6.58
C SER A 191 -8.96 4.66 -6.37
N ASN A 192 -9.77 5.18 -7.29
CA ASN A 192 -11.24 4.98 -7.31
C ASN A 192 -11.68 3.51 -7.49
N ARG A 193 -10.77 2.58 -7.65
CA ARG A 193 -11.05 1.13 -7.62
C ARG A 193 -11.21 0.58 -6.20
N ALA A 194 -10.67 1.27 -5.19
CA ALA A 194 -10.82 0.91 -3.79
C ALA A 194 -12.17 1.35 -3.25
N ILE A 195 -12.67 0.63 -2.23
CA ILE A 195 -14.06 0.78 -1.76
C ILE A 195 -14.37 2.19 -1.21
N ILE A 196 -13.49 2.77 -0.38
CA ILE A 196 -13.71 4.08 0.23
C ILE A 196 -13.80 5.19 -0.83
N PRO A 197 -12.82 5.40 -1.74
CA PRO A 197 -12.97 6.40 -2.78
C PRO A 197 -14.09 6.06 -3.78
N THR A 198 -14.42 4.77 -4.00
CA THR A 198 -15.61 4.40 -4.79
C THR A 198 -16.89 4.95 -4.19
N ILE A 199 -17.09 4.85 -2.87
CA ILE A 199 -18.29 5.36 -2.20
C ILE A 199 -18.25 6.90 -2.20
N LEU A 200 -17.18 7.49 -1.67
CA LEU A 200 -17.06 8.94 -1.50
C LEU A 200 -17.19 9.72 -2.81
N THR A 201 -16.56 9.24 -3.91
CA THR A 201 -16.65 9.93 -5.20
C THR A 201 -18.06 9.85 -5.83
N GLN A 202 -18.79 8.75 -5.61
CA GLN A 202 -20.17 8.65 -6.04
C GLN A 202 -21.07 9.59 -5.22
N VAL A 203 -20.89 9.68 -3.90
CA VAL A 203 -21.64 10.61 -3.02
C VAL A 203 -21.35 12.06 -3.41
N LEU A 204 -20.07 12.44 -3.55
CA LEU A 204 -19.67 13.79 -3.94
C LEU A 204 -20.20 14.23 -5.31
N THR A 205 -20.51 13.28 -6.19
CA THR A 205 -21.16 13.57 -7.49
C THR A 205 -22.68 13.53 -7.43
N GLY A 206 -23.30 13.56 -6.24
CA GLY A 206 -24.73 13.66 -6.01
C GLY A 206 -25.52 12.37 -6.23
N LYS A 207 -24.85 11.21 -6.28
CA LYS A 207 -25.56 9.93 -6.46
C LYS A 207 -26.11 9.44 -5.13
N LYS A 208 -27.41 9.18 -5.10
CA LYS A 208 -28.06 8.44 -4.00
C LYS A 208 -27.89 6.93 -4.14
N ASN A 209 -27.88 6.43 -5.38
CA ASN A 209 -27.75 5.01 -5.70
C ASN A 209 -26.28 4.65 -5.94
N ILE A 210 -25.62 4.03 -4.95
CA ILE A 210 -24.21 3.70 -4.98
C ILE A 210 -24.01 2.24 -5.41
N LYS A 211 -23.22 2.04 -6.48
CA LYS A 211 -22.91 0.71 -7.02
C LYS A 211 -21.74 0.07 -6.28
N LEU A 212 -21.99 -1.03 -5.57
CA LEU A 212 -20.99 -1.79 -4.81
C LEU A 212 -21.03 -3.28 -5.17
N GLY A 213 -19.99 -4.03 -4.78
CA GLY A 213 -19.96 -5.49 -4.78
C GLY A 213 -20.58 -6.07 -3.50
N SER A 214 -19.90 -7.08 -2.90
CA SER A 214 -20.32 -7.68 -1.63
C SER A 214 -20.18 -6.68 -0.47
N ILE A 215 -21.21 -6.59 0.39
CA ILE A 215 -21.26 -5.63 1.50
C ILE A 215 -21.02 -6.28 2.88
N TYR A 216 -21.15 -7.60 2.97
CA TYR A 216 -20.96 -8.35 4.23
C TYR A 216 -19.51 -8.57 4.67
N PRO A 217 -18.46 -8.58 3.80
CA PRO A 217 -17.10 -8.78 4.26
C PRO A 217 -16.64 -7.64 5.17
N THR A 218 -15.82 -7.99 6.17
CA THR A 218 -15.20 -7.00 7.05
C THR A 218 -13.76 -6.72 6.64
N ARG A 219 -13.32 -5.48 6.84
CA ARG A 219 -11.96 -5.03 6.53
C ARG A 219 -11.40 -4.18 7.66
N ASP A 220 -10.12 -4.32 7.89
CA ASP A 220 -9.32 -3.43 8.72
C ASP A 220 -8.79 -2.31 7.83
N PHE A 221 -9.35 -1.11 8.00
CA PHE A 221 -8.95 0.06 7.24
C PHE A 221 -7.94 0.89 8.01
N SER A 222 -6.73 1.03 7.45
CA SER A 222 -5.63 1.81 8.02
C SER A 222 -5.49 3.14 7.29
N TYR A 223 -5.53 4.26 8.02
CA TYR A 223 -5.29 5.56 7.40
C TYR A 223 -3.86 5.65 6.89
N VAL A 224 -3.66 6.31 5.75
CA VAL A 224 -2.38 6.32 5.04
C VAL A 224 -1.21 6.83 5.88
N ASP A 225 -1.43 7.79 6.78
CA ASP A 225 -0.40 8.31 7.69
C ASP A 225 0.11 7.22 8.64
N ASP A 226 -0.77 6.35 9.16
CA ASP A 226 -0.39 5.22 10.00
C ASP A 226 0.43 4.19 9.22
N THR A 227 0.01 3.89 7.98
CA THR A 227 0.75 2.97 7.10
C THR A 227 2.13 3.52 6.78
N VAL A 228 2.24 4.80 6.40
CA VAL A 228 3.52 5.46 6.13
C VAL A 228 4.41 5.50 7.36
N ASN A 229 3.84 5.78 8.54
CA ASN A 229 4.59 5.73 9.78
C ASN A 229 5.11 4.31 10.07
N GLY A 230 4.34 3.27 9.76
CA GLY A 230 4.79 1.88 9.82
C GLY A 230 6.02 1.61 8.94
N PHE A 231 6.03 2.09 7.70
CA PHE A 231 7.20 2.03 6.83
C PHE A 231 8.43 2.70 7.45
N ILE A 232 8.25 3.91 7.98
CA ILE A 232 9.32 4.69 8.60
C ILE A 232 9.91 3.96 9.82
N GLU A 233 9.03 3.44 10.70
CA GLU A 233 9.51 2.75 11.90
C GLU A 233 10.19 1.41 11.57
N ILE A 234 9.73 0.67 10.54
CA ILE A 234 10.45 -0.51 10.04
C ILE A 234 11.85 -0.09 9.55
N ALA A 235 11.98 1.00 8.82
CA ALA A 235 13.28 1.46 8.32
C ALA A 235 14.23 1.88 9.45
N ARG A 236 13.71 2.42 10.54
CA ARG A 236 14.49 2.90 11.69
C ARG A 236 15.00 1.79 12.61
N HIS A 237 14.32 0.64 12.69
CA HIS A 237 14.60 -0.39 13.68
C HIS A 237 15.26 -1.62 13.05
N ASP A 238 16.52 -1.89 13.39
CA ASP A 238 17.24 -3.09 12.92
C ASP A 238 16.56 -4.39 13.37
N THR A 239 15.79 -4.35 14.45
CA THR A 239 14.97 -5.49 14.94
C THR A 239 13.92 -5.97 13.97
N SER A 240 13.65 -5.23 12.91
CA SER A 240 12.74 -5.64 11.82
C SER A 240 13.42 -6.42 10.69
N ILE A 241 14.76 -6.50 10.69
CA ILE A 241 15.50 -7.24 9.65
C ILE A 241 15.23 -8.74 9.80
N GLY A 242 14.87 -9.39 8.69
CA GLY A 242 14.45 -10.79 8.65
C GLY A 242 13.00 -11.02 9.08
N GLU A 243 12.29 -9.97 9.48
CA GLU A 243 10.95 -10.07 10.04
C GLU A 243 9.86 -9.68 9.02
N VAL A 244 8.73 -10.39 9.15
CA VAL A 244 7.45 -9.98 8.54
C VAL A 244 6.67 -9.22 9.61
N ILE A 245 6.11 -8.06 9.26
CA ILE A 245 5.42 -7.19 10.22
C ILE A 245 4.09 -6.70 9.63
N ASN A 246 2.99 -7.02 10.31
CA ASN A 246 1.67 -6.52 10.00
C ASN A 246 1.50 -5.07 10.45
N ILE A 247 0.95 -4.24 9.57
CA ILE A 247 0.59 -2.84 9.84
C ILE A 247 -0.89 -2.67 9.53
N GLY A 248 -1.72 -2.51 10.54
CA GLY A 248 -3.16 -2.37 10.44
C GLY A 248 -3.74 -1.49 11.55
N SER A 249 -5.02 -1.12 11.45
CA SER A 249 -5.67 -0.33 12.50
C SER A 249 -6.03 -1.16 13.74
N GLY A 250 -6.12 -2.50 13.58
CA GLY A 250 -6.62 -3.41 14.62
C GLY A 250 -8.14 -3.33 14.84
N TYR A 251 -8.84 -2.62 13.95
CA TYR A 251 -10.30 -2.47 13.95
C TYR A 251 -10.87 -2.94 12.62
N GLU A 252 -11.88 -3.80 12.66
CA GLU A 252 -12.58 -4.25 11.46
C GLU A 252 -14.01 -3.69 11.41
N ILE A 253 -14.48 -3.39 10.21
CA ILE A 253 -15.83 -2.91 9.94
C ILE A 253 -16.36 -3.60 8.67
N SER A 254 -17.66 -3.91 8.63
CA SER A 254 -18.29 -4.41 7.40
C SER A 254 -18.36 -3.31 6.34
N ILE A 255 -18.47 -3.68 5.08
CA ILE A 255 -18.67 -2.68 4.00
C ILE A 255 -20.02 -1.96 4.19
N GLU A 256 -21.03 -2.67 4.67
CA GLU A 256 -22.36 -2.08 4.98
C GLU A 256 -22.24 -1.02 6.08
N ASP A 257 -21.63 -1.34 7.23
CA ASP A 257 -21.41 -0.38 8.32
C ASP A 257 -20.51 0.79 7.91
N LEU A 258 -19.57 0.55 7.00
CA LEU A 258 -18.73 1.61 6.42
C LEU A 258 -19.58 2.60 5.61
N VAL A 259 -20.55 2.10 4.83
CA VAL A 259 -21.51 2.97 4.09
C VAL A 259 -22.30 3.81 5.07
N HIS A 260 -22.88 3.22 6.12
CA HIS A 260 -23.62 3.97 7.15
C HIS A 260 -22.75 5.01 7.86
N LEU A 261 -21.48 4.70 8.12
CA LEU A 261 -20.56 5.68 8.69
C LEU A 261 -20.30 6.86 7.74
N ILE A 262 -20.24 6.59 6.43
CA ILE A 262 -20.09 7.64 5.41
C ILE A 262 -21.37 8.46 5.27
N GLU A 263 -22.56 7.84 5.35
CA GLU A 263 -23.85 8.56 5.41
C GLU A 263 -23.87 9.58 6.54
N ASP A 264 -23.50 9.15 7.75
CA ASP A 264 -23.39 10.03 8.91
C ASP A 264 -22.41 11.21 8.70
N ILE A 265 -21.28 10.96 8.03
CA ILE A 265 -20.24 11.99 7.81
C ILE A 265 -20.72 13.01 6.76
N THR A 266 -21.36 12.52 5.69
CA THR A 266 -21.74 13.35 4.53
C THR A 266 -23.16 13.91 4.64
N SER A 267 -23.93 13.48 5.65
CA SER A 267 -25.38 13.77 5.77
C SER A 267 -26.15 13.42 4.50
N SER A 268 -25.73 12.35 3.82
CA SER A 268 -26.28 11.90 2.53
C SER A 268 -27.06 10.60 2.73
N GLU A 269 -28.20 10.46 2.06
CA GLU A 269 -28.94 9.20 1.96
C GLU A 269 -28.28 8.32 0.89
N ILE A 270 -27.87 7.08 1.24
CA ILE A 270 -27.21 6.15 0.33
C ILE A 270 -28.04 4.88 0.17
N ASN A 271 -28.45 4.60 -1.07
CA ASN A 271 -29.06 3.33 -1.46
C ASN A 271 -28.01 2.44 -2.12
N ILE A 272 -27.72 1.28 -1.55
CA ILE A 272 -26.75 0.34 -2.10
C ILE A 272 -27.37 -0.46 -3.24
N ILE A 273 -26.76 -0.40 -4.42
CA ILE A 273 -27.10 -1.25 -5.56
C ILE A 273 -25.99 -2.23 -5.82
N THR A 274 -26.29 -3.52 -5.79
CA THR A 274 -25.33 -4.58 -6.10
C THR A 274 -24.93 -4.55 -7.57
N ASP A 275 -23.65 -4.34 -7.85
CA ASP A 275 -23.08 -4.42 -9.19
C ASP A 275 -22.32 -5.75 -9.36
N LYS A 276 -22.88 -6.65 -10.19
CA LYS A 276 -22.29 -8.00 -10.46
C LYS A 276 -20.86 -7.94 -10.96
N LYS A 277 -20.46 -6.87 -11.67
CA LYS A 277 -19.08 -6.68 -12.17
C LYS A 277 -18.07 -6.45 -11.05
N ARG A 278 -18.53 -6.06 -9.85
CA ARG A 278 -17.70 -5.77 -8.67
C ARG A 278 -17.67 -6.95 -7.68
N ILE A 279 -18.44 -8.00 -7.92
CA ILE A 279 -18.45 -9.21 -7.08
C ILE A 279 -17.26 -10.08 -7.46
N ARG A 280 -16.43 -10.42 -6.48
CA ARG A 280 -15.35 -11.39 -6.65
C ARG A 280 -15.93 -12.81 -6.85
N PRO A 281 -15.19 -13.72 -7.50
CA PRO A 281 -15.57 -15.14 -7.49
C PRO A 281 -15.78 -15.62 -6.04
N LYS A 282 -16.82 -16.41 -5.78
CA LYS A 282 -17.20 -16.83 -4.41
C LYS A 282 -16.03 -17.46 -3.64
N SER A 283 -15.22 -18.29 -4.32
CA SER A 283 -14.01 -18.90 -3.74
C SER A 283 -12.84 -17.93 -3.54
N GLY A 284 -12.89 -16.76 -4.16
CA GLY A 284 -11.86 -15.71 -4.08
C GLY A 284 -12.19 -14.60 -3.09
N GLU A 285 -13.39 -14.62 -2.46
CA GLU A 285 -13.75 -13.62 -1.44
C GLU A 285 -13.06 -13.94 -0.11
N VAL A 286 -12.50 -12.93 0.50
CA VAL A 286 -11.94 -12.98 1.86
C VAL A 286 -12.96 -12.35 2.80
N ILE A 287 -13.48 -13.13 3.73
CA ILE A 287 -14.62 -12.72 4.58
C ILE A 287 -14.18 -11.72 5.63
N ARG A 288 -13.06 -11.97 6.32
CA ARG A 288 -12.59 -11.11 7.42
C ARG A 288 -11.11 -10.80 7.28
N LEU A 289 -10.77 -9.52 7.47
CA LEU A 289 -9.39 -9.06 7.63
C LEU A 289 -9.31 -8.09 8.81
N LYS A 290 -8.57 -8.49 9.85
CA LYS A 290 -8.27 -7.66 11.04
C LYS A 290 -6.86 -7.97 11.51
N ALA A 291 -6.02 -6.96 11.61
CA ALA A 291 -4.63 -7.08 12.01
C ALA A 291 -4.45 -7.38 13.52
N ASP A 292 -3.50 -8.25 13.85
CA ASP A 292 -2.84 -8.24 15.16
C ASP A 292 -1.56 -7.39 15.05
N ASN A 293 -1.50 -6.29 15.77
CA ASN A 293 -0.38 -5.34 15.76
C ASN A 293 0.63 -5.58 16.89
N LYS A 294 0.54 -6.69 17.65
CA LYS A 294 1.43 -6.95 18.78
C LYS A 294 2.90 -6.95 18.40
N LYS A 295 3.23 -7.55 17.24
CA LYS A 295 4.61 -7.60 16.74
C LYS A 295 5.14 -6.21 16.38
N ALA A 296 4.36 -5.38 15.68
CA ALA A 296 4.72 -4.01 15.37
C ALA A 296 4.96 -3.18 16.64
N ARG A 297 4.09 -3.30 17.65
CA ARG A 297 4.27 -2.63 18.95
C ARG A 297 5.55 -3.09 19.65
N LYS A 298 5.82 -4.39 19.67
CA LYS A 298 6.99 -4.98 20.35
C LYS A 298 8.32 -4.60 19.71
N LEU A 299 8.40 -4.70 18.38
CA LEU A 299 9.66 -4.53 17.64
C LEU A 299 9.95 -3.08 17.27
N LEU A 300 8.91 -2.26 17.06
CA LEU A 300 9.01 -0.94 16.47
C LEU A 300 8.47 0.18 17.39
N ALA A 301 7.87 -0.16 18.54
CA ALA A 301 7.06 0.76 19.35
C ALA A 301 5.95 1.46 18.52
N TRP A 302 5.54 0.87 17.40
CA TRP A 302 4.53 1.43 16.51
C TRP A 302 3.11 1.07 16.97
N SER A 303 2.23 2.04 16.90
CA SER A 303 0.78 1.86 17.07
C SER A 303 0.01 2.82 16.16
N PRO A 304 -1.18 2.41 15.65
CA PRO A 304 -1.98 3.29 14.80
C PRO A 304 -2.59 4.44 15.60
N GLU A 305 -2.55 5.65 15.04
CA GLU A 305 -3.24 6.83 15.57
C GLU A 305 -4.73 6.82 15.21
N TYR A 306 -5.06 6.27 14.04
CA TYR A 306 -6.42 6.21 13.48
C TYR A 306 -7.09 4.86 13.75
N SER A 307 -6.99 4.33 14.98
CA SER A 307 -7.61 3.07 15.39
C SER A 307 -9.04 3.24 15.88
N GLY A 308 -9.83 2.15 15.79
CA GLY A 308 -11.22 2.11 16.23
C GLY A 308 -12.18 2.92 15.35
N LYS A 309 -13.48 2.90 15.69
CA LYS A 309 -14.53 3.61 14.92
C LYS A 309 -14.27 5.13 14.85
N SER A 310 -13.80 5.73 15.95
CA SER A 310 -13.49 7.17 16.00
C SER A 310 -12.28 7.54 15.14
N GLY A 311 -11.23 6.69 15.15
CA GLY A 311 -10.06 6.87 14.28
C GLY A 311 -10.42 6.75 12.80
N LEU A 312 -11.20 5.72 12.45
CA LEU A 312 -11.71 5.55 11.08
C LEU A 312 -12.53 6.77 10.64
N ARG A 313 -13.44 7.28 11.51
CA ARG A 313 -14.24 8.48 11.20
C ARG A 313 -13.35 9.69 10.90
N ARG A 314 -12.32 9.96 11.73
CA ARG A 314 -11.38 11.08 11.49
C ARG A 314 -10.65 10.94 10.16
N GLY A 315 -10.17 9.74 9.83
CA GLY A 315 -9.49 9.49 8.56
C GLY A 315 -10.42 9.63 7.35
N LEU A 316 -11.70 9.20 7.47
CA LEU A 316 -12.71 9.37 6.42
C LEU A 316 -13.01 10.85 6.17
N ILE A 317 -13.13 11.68 7.21
CA ILE A 317 -13.34 13.12 7.09
C ILE A 317 -12.19 13.76 6.33
N LYS A 318 -10.93 13.50 6.71
CA LYS A 318 -9.76 14.01 6.00
C LYS A 318 -9.70 13.56 4.53
N THR A 319 -10.13 12.32 4.27
CA THR A 319 -10.19 11.78 2.91
C THR A 319 -11.27 12.47 2.08
N LEU A 320 -12.42 12.73 2.68
CA LEU A 320 -13.55 13.45 2.06
C LEU A 320 -13.13 14.89 1.71
N GLU A 321 -12.62 15.65 2.68
CA GLU A 321 -12.15 17.02 2.49
C GLU A 321 -11.14 17.13 1.34
N TRP A 322 -10.20 16.19 1.27
CA TRP A 322 -9.24 16.15 0.17
C TRP A 322 -9.90 15.82 -1.17
N LEU A 323 -10.86 14.86 -1.20
CA LEU A 323 -11.58 14.48 -2.42
C LEU A 323 -12.46 15.60 -2.94
N GLU A 324 -13.10 16.41 -2.10
CA GLU A 324 -13.89 17.58 -2.50
C GLU A 324 -13.05 18.55 -3.34
N LEU A 325 -11.80 18.78 -2.95
CA LEU A 325 -10.87 19.65 -3.68
C LEU A 325 -10.26 19.00 -4.94
N ASN A 326 -10.37 17.66 -5.08
CA ASN A 326 -9.66 16.90 -6.11
C ASN A 326 -10.58 15.96 -6.92
N ILE A 327 -11.90 16.14 -6.85
CA ILE A 327 -12.87 15.25 -7.50
C ILE A 327 -12.67 15.16 -9.01
N GLN A 328 -12.21 16.22 -9.66
CA GLN A 328 -11.92 16.28 -11.09
C GLN A 328 -10.82 15.32 -11.55
N LYS A 329 -9.98 14.84 -10.65
CA LYS A 329 -8.95 13.82 -10.93
C LYS A 329 -9.52 12.40 -10.99
N TYR A 330 -10.78 12.22 -10.59
CA TYR A 330 -11.44 10.93 -10.50
C TYR A 330 -12.50 10.76 -11.60
N LYS A 331 -12.79 9.51 -11.96
CA LYS A 331 -13.81 9.13 -12.94
C LYS A 331 -14.89 8.28 -12.27
N PRO A 332 -15.81 8.87 -11.47
CA PRO A 332 -16.75 8.12 -10.62
C PRO A 332 -17.77 7.29 -11.41
N ASN A 333 -17.91 7.53 -12.71
CA ASN A 333 -18.81 6.78 -13.60
C ASN A 333 -18.16 5.58 -14.27
N ILE A 334 -16.83 5.43 -14.16
CA ILE A 334 -16.07 4.39 -14.84
C ILE A 334 -15.52 3.43 -13.79
N TYR A 335 -15.87 2.14 -13.91
CA TYR A 335 -15.21 1.07 -13.19
C TYR A 335 -14.11 0.48 -14.07
N ASN A 336 -12.88 0.87 -13.81
CA ASN A 336 -11.71 0.29 -14.46
C ASN A 336 -11.34 -1.03 -13.80
N ILE A 337 -11.31 -2.08 -14.62
CA ILE A 337 -10.81 -3.41 -14.22
C ILE A 337 -9.36 -3.51 -14.67
#